data_29309a6ec44a58e7906dcb0b63338071
#
_entry.id   29309a6ec44a58e7906dcb0b63338071
#
_cell.length_a   1.000
_cell.length_b   1.000
_cell.length_c   1.000
_cell.angle_alpha   90.00
_cell.angle_beta   90.00
_cell.angle_gamma   90.00
#
_symmetry.space_group_name_H-M   'P 1'
#
loop_
_entity.id
_entity.type
_entity.pdbx_description
1 polymer ?
#
loop_
_entity_poly.entity_id
_entity_poly.type
_entity_poly.pdbx_seq_one_letter_code
_entity_poly.pdbx_strand_id
1 'polypeptide(L)'
;DKNREQIYDEELLKQNIYRPVAPKIQFEEGESSTAIFVVPSKGIDPATGREILVKKDGSLTFKYDPNDKVGMGNSIAKVELGLGTSFYWKGFSISAGMSITCGGWIYNATRAGKVEGIDISGNVDRRAFTERWHQVDDKVYYIGYDPKFPAANQTERFLEKRNEFYLSSLGFAYEFKPEWVRHIWLKRLRIGVNFSDVLRLSTVKFERGTSYPYMRGFNFTISPTF
;
A
#
# COMPACT_ATOMS: atom_id res chain seq x y z
N ASP A 1 28.03 23.26 17.52
CA ASP A 1 26.80 23.87 17.04
C ASP A 1 25.53 23.40 17.71
N LYS A 2 25.57 23.38 19.05
CA LYS A 2 24.40 23.01 19.89
C LYS A 2 23.16 23.90 19.62
N ASN A 3 23.36 25.16 19.24
CA ASN A 3 22.25 26.07 18.93
C ASN A 3 21.51 25.69 17.64
N ARG A 4 22.17 25.15 16.62
CA ARG A 4 21.50 24.66 15.40
C ARG A 4 20.69 23.39 15.67
N GLU A 5 21.19 22.51 16.52
CA GLU A 5 20.45 21.30 16.91
C GLU A 5 19.19 21.63 17.70
N GLN A 6 19.26 22.59 18.64
CA GLN A 6 18.07 23.03 19.40
C GLN A 6 17.04 23.74 18.52
N ILE A 7 17.47 24.63 17.62
CA ILE A 7 16.55 25.33 16.67
C ILE A 7 15.88 24.33 15.72
N TYR A 8 16.65 23.33 15.25
CA TYR A 8 16.12 22.29 14.37
C TYR A 8 15.11 21.39 15.10
N ASP A 9 15.37 21.05 16.34
CA ASP A 9 14.45 20.27 17.18
C ASP A 9 13.21 21.06 17.58
N GLU A 10 13.30 22.39 17.85
CA GLU A 10 12.16 23.26 18.11
C GLU A 10 11.32 23.52 16.87
N GLU A 11 11.93 23.72 15.70
CA GLU A 11 11.19 23.84 14.43
C GLU A 11 10.51 22.51 14.05
N LEU A 12 11.16 21.38 14.29
CA LEU A 12 10.56 20.07 14.11
C LEU A 12 9.41 19.82 15.09
N LEU A 13 9.49 20.30 16.32
CA LEU A 13 8.41 20.24 17.30
C LEU A 13 7.25 21.17 16.94
N LYS A 14 7.53 22.34 16.36
CA LYS A 14 6.51 23.28 15.87
C LYS A 14 5.85 22.84 14.57
N GLN A 15 6.57 22.09 13.70
CA GLN A 15 6.04 21.48 12.48
C GLN A 15 5.26 20.17 12.73
N ASN A 16 5.04 19.81 13.97
CA ASN A 16 4.47 18.53 14.39
C ASN A 16 2.98 18.33 14.01
N ILE A 17 2.43 19.16 13.13
CA ILE A 17 1.00 19.07 12.77
C ILE A 17 0.78 18.20 11.53
N TYR A 18 1.75 18.01 10.64
CA TYR A 18 1.56 17.11 9.49
C TYR A 18 2.89 16.75 8.80
N ARG A 19 3.60 15.74 9.27
CA ARG A 19 4.62 15.10 8.43
C ARG A 19 3.92 14.16 7.45
N PRO A 20 3.99 14.40 6.13
CA PRO A 20 3.48 13.42 5.20
C PRO A 20 4.26 12.12 5.40
N VAL A 21 3.55 11.05 5.73
CA VAL A 21 4.14 9.72 5.93
C VAL A 21 4.78 9.21 4.64
N ALA A 22 4.17 9.54 3.49
CA ALA A 22 4.70 9.19 2.18
C ALA A 22 5.73 10.22 1.68
N PRO A 23 6.81 9.77 1.00
CA PRO A 23 7.73 10.67 0.31
C PRO A 23 6.99 11.55 -0.71
N LYS A 24 7.36 12.83 -0.77
CA LYS A 24 6.91 13.71 -1.85
C LYS A 24 7.65 13.36 -3.13
N ILE A 25 7.03 13.67 -4.28
CA ILE A 25 7.71 13.61 -5.57
C ILE A 25 8.89 14.61 -5.52
N GLN A 26 10.07 14.13 -5.88
CA GLN A 26 11.30 14.89 -5.96
C GLN A 26 11.95 14.59 -7.31
N PHE A 27 12.58 15.58 -7.92
CA PHE A 27 13.28 15.43 -9.18
C PHE A 27 14.75 15.80 -8.94
N GLU A 28 15.65 14.91 -9.35
CA GLU A 28 17.09 15.14 -9.34
C GLU A 28 17.63 14.87 -10.75
N GLU A 29 18.62 15.64 -11.19
CA GLU A 29 19.23 15.47 -12.50
C GLU A 29 19.93 14.10 -12.59
N GLY A 30 19.66 13.36 -13.66
CA GLY A 30 20.17 11.99 -13.84
C GLY A 30 19.30 10.88 -13.23
N GLU A 31 18.34 11.22 -12.38
CA GLU A 31 17.41 10.26 -11.78
C GLU A 31 16.10 10.15 -12.58
N SER A 32 15.41 9.03 -12.38
CA SER A 32 14.10 8.85 -13.01
C SER A 32 13.06 9.81 -12.40
N SER A 33 12.19 10.38 -13.25
CA SER A 33 11.06 11.22 -12.82
C SER A 33 10.06 10.48 -11.91
N THR A 34 10.16 9.16 -11.82
CA THR A 34 9.31 8.30 -11.00
C THR A 34 10.08 7.63 -9.86
N ALA A 35 11.32 8.07 -9.62
CA ALA A 35 12.11 7.60 -8.49
C ALA A 35 11.47 7.98 -7.15
N ILE A 36 11.53 7.05 -6.21
CA ILE A 36 11.05 7.27 -4.84
C ILE A 36 12.28 7.63 -4.00
N PHE A 37 12.27 8.82 -3.42
CA PHE A 37 13.40 9.33 -2.63
C PHE A 37 13.17 9.04 -1.15
N VAL A 38 14.05 8.23 -0.57
CA VAL A 38 14.04 7.84 0.85
C VAL A 38 15.46 7.82 1.41
N VAL A 39 15.59 7.90 2.73
CA VAL A 39 16.89 7.75 3.39
C VAL A 39 17.21 6.26 3.49
N PRO A 40 18.40 5.81 3.02
CA PRO A 40 18.81 4.42 3.13
C PRO A 40 18.94 3.98 4.60
N SER A 41 18.59 2.71 4.87
CA SER A 41 18.55 2.16 6.22
C SER A 41 19.24 0.80 6.30
N LYS A 42 19.97 0.55 7.39
CA LYS A 42 20.51 -0.76 7.73
C LYS A 42 19.64 -1.55 8.70
N GLY A 43 18.43 -1.05 8.98
CA GLY A 43 17.49 -1.65 9.90
C GLY A 43 17.59 -1.07 11.31
N ILE A 44 17.06 -1.80 12.27
CA ILE A 44 17.00 -1.38 13.67
C ILE A 44 18.21 -1.97 14.42
N ASP A 45 18.90 -1.12 15.18
CA ASP A 45 19.95 -1.53 16.08
C ASP A 45 19.34 -2.32 17.26
N PRO A 46 19.69 -3.61 17.44
CA PRO A 46 19.14 -4.40 18.53
C PRO A 46 19.52 -3.90 19.92
N ALA A 47 20.64 -3.18 20.05
CA ALA A 47 21.10 -2.68 21.34
C ALA A 47 20.30 -1.45 21.81
N THR A 48 19.88 -0.60 20.88
CA THR A 48 19.28 0.71 21.23
C THR A 48 17.84 0.89 20.76
N GLY A 49 17.35 0.01 19.88
CA GLY A 49 16.03 0.11 19.25
C GLY A 49 15.90 1.29 18.28
N ARG A 50 17.01 1.93 17.91
CA ARG A 50 17.03 3.07 16.97
C ARG A 50 17.35 2.58 15.57
N GLU A 51 16.84 3.30 14.56
CA GLU A 51 17.15 3.01 13.17
C GLU A 51 18.56 3.48 12.80
N ILE A 52 19.33 2.60 12.16
CA ILE A 52 20.64 2.90 11.60
C ILE A 52 20.44 3.43 10.19
N LEU A 53 20.68 4.71 9.98
CA LEU A 53 20.54 5.42 8.72
C LEU A 53 21.90 5.57 8.05
N VAL A 54 21.88 5.67 6.70
CA VAL A 54 23.07 5.90 5.90
C VAL A 54 22.97 7.27 5.28
N LYS A 55 23.97 8.12 5.52
CA LYS A 55 24.07 9.44 4.91
C LYS A 55 24.52 9.35 3.44
N LYS A 56 24.38 10.45 2.68
CA LYS A 56 24.90 10.54 1.29
C LYS A 56 26.39 10.26 1.16
N ASP A 57 27.19 10.55 2.20
CA ASP A 57 28.63 10.25 2.24
C ASP A 57 28.96 8.78 2.62
N GLY A 58 27.93 7.95 2.86
CA GLY A 58 28.07 6.55 3.26
C GLY A 58 28.27 6.33 4.75
N SER A 59 28.41 7.38 5.57
CA SER A 59 28.54 7.24 7.02
C SER A 59 27.22 6.83 7.68
N LEU A 60 27.34 6.13 8.85
CA LEU A 60 26.16 5.69 9.60
C LEU A 60 25.76 6.73 10.65
N THR A 61 24.46 6.87 10.86
CA THR A 61 23.89 7.79 11.84
C THR A 61 22.59 7.24 12.41
N PHE A 62 22.23 7.69 13.61
CA PHE A 62 20.90 7.48 14.19
C PHE A 62 19.98 8.71 14.00
N LYS A 63 20.51 9.82 13.44
CA LYS A 63 19.77 11.06 13.25
C LYS A 63 19.24 11.09 11.82
N TYR A 64 17.91 11.22 11.68
CA TYR A 64 17.28 11.37 10.38
C TYR A 64 17.50 12.78 9.82
N ASP A 65 17.97 12.86 8.59
CA ASP A 65 18.08 14.10 7.82
C ASP A 65 17.38 13.92 6.46
N PRO A 66 16.39 14.75 6.12
CA PRO A 66 15.75 14.71 4.80
C PRO A 66 16.71 14.95 3.62
N ASN A 67 17.86 15.59 3.85
CA ASN A 67 18.88 15.85 2.83
C ASN A 67 19.67 14.59 2.43
N ASP A 68 19.62 13.54 3.26
CA ASP A 68 20.26 12.24 2.99
C ASP A 68 19.39 11.31 2.11
N LYS A 69 18.25 11.78 1.60
CA LYS A 69 17.43 11.00 0.67
C LYS A 69 18.16 10.75 -0.63
N VAL A 70 18.00 9.55 -1.14
CA VAL A 70 18.50 9.10 -2.45
C VAL A 70 17.37 8.41 -3.22
N GLY A 71 17.44 8.43 -4.54
CA GLY A 71 16.48 7.73 -5.40
C GLY A 71 16.65 6.21 -5.28
N MET A 72 15.66 5.52 -4.72
CA MET A 72 15.70 4.08 -4.46
C MET A 72 14.50 3.37 -5.08
N GLY A 73 14.58 3.07 -6.36
CA GLY A 73 13.53 2.37 -7.06
C GLY A 73 12.49 3.28 -7.73
N ASN A 74 11.81 2.74 -8.71
CA ASN A 74 10.81 3.42 -9.52
C ASN A 74 9.40 3.01 -9.13
N SER A 75 8.48 3.97 -9.02
CA SER A 75 7.08 3.71 -8.74
C SER A 75 6.34 3.07 -9.92
N ILE A 76 6.81 3.30 -11.15
CA ILE A 76 6.24 2.67 -12.35
C ILE A 76 6.70 1.22 -12.44
N ALA A 77 5.76 0.34 -12.72
CA ALA A 77 6.04 -1.06 -12.97
C ALA A 77 6.83 -1.25 -14.27
N LYS A 78 7.70 -2.26 -14.30
CA LYS A 78 8.40 -2.65 -15.54
C LYS A 78 7.47 -3.32 -16.54
N VAL A 79 6.46 -4.03 -16.04
CA VAL A 79 5.46 -4.70 -16.85
C VAL A 79 4.10 -4.49 -16.20
N GLU A 80 3.14 -4.06 -17.00
CA GLU A 80 1.74 -3.95 -16.62
C GLU A 80 0.88 -4.53 -17.74
N LEU A 81 0.10 -5.56 -17.42
CA LEU A 81 -0.76 -6.27 -18.36
C LEU A 81 -2.20 -6.24 -17.85
N GLY A 82 -3.12 -5.83 -18.72
CA GLY A 82 -4.56 -5.97 -18.51
C GLY A 82 -5.11 -7.08 -19.40
N LEU A 83 -5.84 -8.01 -18.82
CA LEU A 83 -6.46 -9.13 -19.53
C LEU A 83 -7.96 -9.15 -19.23
N GLY A 84 -8.76 -9.21 -20.29
CA GLY A 84 -10.19 -9.44 -20.20
C GLY A 84 -10.55 -10.70 -20.99
N THR A 85 -11.40 -11.53 -20.42
CA THR A 85 -11.90 -12.72 -21.10
C THR A 85 -13.40 -12.85 -20.90
N SER A 86 -14.06 -13.42 -21.90
CA SER A 86 -15.48 -13.80 -21.82
C SER A 86 -15.70 -15.12 -22.55
N PHE A 87 -16.52 -15.94 -21.95
CA PHE A 87 -16.92 -17.24 -22.50
C PHE A 87 -18.44 -17.32 -22.52
N TYR A 88 -18.98 -17.80 -23.63
CA TYR A 88 -20.41 -17.99 -23.80
C TYR A 88 -20.70 -19.43 -24.26
N TRP A 89 -21.63 -20.08 -23.58
CA TRP A 89 -22.03 -21.44 -23.94
C TRP A 89 -23.47 -21.73 -23.51
N LYS A 90 -24.34 -22.06 -24.48
CA LYS A 90 -25.73 -22.48 -24.26
C LYS A 90 -26.53 -21.55 -23.31
N GLY A 91 -26.37 -20.24 -23.42
CA GLY A 91 -27.03 -19.26 -22.55
C GLY A 91 -26.22 -18.86 -21.32
N PHE A 92 -25.21 -19.63 -20.92
CA PHE A 92 -24.27 -19.22 -19.88
C PHE A 92 -23.23 -18.25 -20.43
N SER A 93 -22.95 -17.21 -19.71
CA SER A 93 -21.83 -16.30 -19.96
C SER A 93 -21.00 -16.13 -18.71
N ILE A 94 -19.68 -16.24 -18.87
CA ILE A 94 -18.70 -15.98 -17.82
C ILE A 94 -17.77 -14.90 -18.34
N SER A 95 -17.49 -13.90 -17.54
CA SER A 95 -16.52 -12.85 -17.86
C SER A 95 -15.57 -12.65 -16.71
N ALA A 96 -14.30 -12.38 -17.01
CA ALA A 96 -13.30 -12.06 -16.00
C ALA A 96 -12.40 -10.93 -16.49
N GLY A 97 -12.12 -9.98 -15.60
CA GLY A 97 -11.12 -8.94 -15.80
C GLY A 97 -9.99 -9.11 -14.82
N MET A 98 -8.74 -9.12 -15.30
CA MET A 98 -7.57 -9.30 -14.46
C MET A 98 -6.42 -8.40 -14.91
N SER A 99 -5.51 -8.10 -13.99
CA SER A 99 -4.28 -7.38 -14.29
C SER A 99 -3.09 -8.00 -13.58
N ILE A 100 -1.93 -7.85 -14.20
CA ILE A 100 -0.63 -8.29 -13.68
C ILE A 100 0.28 -7.07 -13.69
N THR A 101 0.89 -6.76 -12.54
CA THR A 101 1.84 -5.67 -12.37
C THR A 101 3.14 -6.24 -11.82
N CYS A 102 4.29 -5.98 -12.48
CA CYS A 102 5.58 -6.50 -12.04
C CYS A 102 6.67 -5.44 -12.05
N GLY A 103 7.51 -5.44 -11.03
CA GLY A 103 8.79 -4.70 -11.01
C GLY A 103 8.68 -3.23 -10.60
N GLY A 104 7.52 -2.74 -10.14
CA GLY A 104 7.39 -1.42 -9.53
C GLY A 104 7.80 -1.43 -8.06
N TRP A 105 8.03 -0.24 -7.52
CA TRP A 105 8.25 -0.03 -6.09
C TRP A 105 7.13 0.81 -5.51
N ILE A 106 6.82 0.59 -4.25
CA ILE A 106 5.84 1.37 -3.52
C ILE A 106 6.35 1.67 -2.12
N TYR A 107 6.17 2.89 -1.69
CA TYR A 107 6.38 3.25 -0.29
C TYR A 107 5.11 2.93 0.50
N ASN A 108 5.20 2.02 1.46
CA ASN A 108 4.07 1.58 2.27
C ASN A 108 3.78 2.59 3.40
N ALA A 109 3.21 3.74 3.01
CA ALA A 109 2.91 4.84 3.92
C ALA A 109 1.92 4.45 5.02
N THR A 110 1.00 3.53 4.72
CA THR A 110 0.04 3.07 5.72
C THR A 110 0.74 2.27 6.80
N ARG A 111 1.67 1.38 6.43
CA ARG A 111 2.48 0.61 7.38
C ARG A 111 3.38 1.53 8.21
N ALA A 112 4.04 2.49 7.58
CA ALA A 112 4.83 3.49 8.28
C ALA A 112 3.99 4.30 9.27
N GLY A 113 2.84 4.82 8.86
CA GLY A 113 2.00 5.69 9.69
C GLY A 113 1.13 4.97 10.72
N LYS A 114 0.69 3.73 10.44
CA LYS A 114 -0.24 3.00 11.34
C LYS A 114 0.45 2.01 12.27
N VAL A 115 1.67 1.60 11.95
CA VAL A 115 2.40 0.64 12.78
C VAL A 115 3.60 1.28 13.46
N GLU A 116 4.39 2.10 12.77
CA GLU A 116 5.53 2.78 13.38
C GLU A 116 5.17 4.15 13.96
N GLY A 117 4.54 5.01 13.17
CA GLY A 117 4.12 6.36 13.60
C GLY A 117 2.76 6.34 14.30
N ILE A 118 2.66 5.67 15.44
CA ILE A 118 1.40 5.50 16.16
C ILE A 118 1.06 6.68 17.06
N ASP A 119 -0.22 6.98 17.16
CA ASP A 119 -0.80 7.78 18.24
C ASP A 119 -1.46 6.82 19.25
N ILE A 120 -0.88 6.73 20.44
CA ILE A 120 -1.34 5.83 21.51
C ILE A 120 -2.65 6.29 22.15
N SER A 121 -3.14 7.49 21.85
CA SER A 121 -4.43 7.97 22.36
C SER A 121 -5.63 7.33 21.66
N GLY A 122 -5.40 6.69 20.52
CA GLY A 122 -6.42 6.04 19.71
C GLY A 122 -6.28 4.52 19.63
N ASN A 123 -7.06 3.92 18.73
CA ASN A 123 -6.91 2.51 18.39
C ASN A 123 -5.65 2.31 17.55
N VAL A 124 -4.76 1.45 17.99
CA VAL A 124 -3.49 1.14 17.33
C VAL A 124 -3.46 -0.29 16.80
N ASP A 125 -2.69 -0.50 15.75
CA ASP A 125 -2.43 -1.83 15.20
C ASP A 125 -1.67 -2.68 16.22
N ARG A 126 -2.04 -3.96 16.37
CA ARG A 126 -1.39 -4.89 17.28
C ARG A 126 0.11 -4.99 17.04
N ARG A 127 0.56 -4.92 15.79
CA ARG A 127 1.98 -4.98 15.41
C ARG A 127 2.80 -3.84 15.99
N ALA A 128 2.17 -2.70 16.26
CA ALA A 128 2.80 -1.58 16.93
C ALA A 128 3.30 -1.91 18.34
N PHE A 129 2.81 -3.00 18.92
CA PHE A 129 3.27 -3.52 20.21
C PHE A 129 4.08 -4.80 20.05
N THR A 130 3.68 -5.73 19.17
CA THR A 130 4.28 -7.07 19.10
C THR A 130 5.54 -7.15 18.24
N GLU A 131 5.71 -6.22 17.29
CA GLU A 131 6.83 -6.23 16.31
C GLU A 131 7.76 -5.03 16.49
N ARG A 132 7.64 -4.31 17.59
CA ARG A 132 8.46 -3.16 17.95
C ARG A 132 9.55 -3.55 18.94
N TRP A 133 10.65 -2.83 18.92
CA TRP A 133 11.74 -3.03 19.88
C TRP A 133 11.30 -2.67 21.31
N HIS A 134 11.55 -3.57 22.27
CA HIS A 134 11.24 -3.42 23.69
C HIS A 134 12.47 -3.57 24.59
N GLN A 135 13.41 -4.42 24.21
CA GLN A 135 14.59 -4.72 25.02
C GLN A 135 15.81 -5.01 24.15
N VAL A 136 16.96 -4.96 24.77
CA VAL A 136 18.25 -5.28 24.14
C VAL A 136 18.19 -6.68 23.51
N ASP A 137 18.80 -6.81 22.33
CA ASP A 137 18.82 -8.01 21.48
C ASP A 137 17.51 -8.35 20.76
N ASP A 138 16.46 -7.54 20.84
CA ASP A 138 15.27 -7.70 20.04
C ASP A 138 15.59 -7.48 18.55
N LYS A 139 15.34 -8.52 17.73
CA LYS A 139 15.44 -8.47 16.27
C LYS A 139 14.08 -8.18 15.66
N VAL A 140 13.76 -6.91 15.50
CA VAL A 140 12.45 -6.43 15.12
C VAL A 140 12.51 -5.52 13.91
N TYR A 141 11.35 -5.25 13.33
CA TYR A 141 11.23 -4.39 12.15
C TYR A 141 10.97 -2.92 12.49
N TYR A 142 10.33 -2.63 13.63
CA TYR A 142 9.95 -1.28 14.02
C TYR A 142 10.80 -0.76 15.17
N ILE A 143 11.09 0.56 15.13
CA ILE A 143 11.85 1.25 16.18
C ILE A 143 11.18 1.16 17.55
N GLY A 144 11.93 1.35 18.62
CA GLY A 144 11.39 1.57 19.96
C GLY A 144 10.40 2.74 19.95
N TYR A 145 9.40 2.70 20.84
CA TYR A 145 8.44 3.80 20.96
C TYR A 145 9.10 5.00 21.65
N ASP A 146 9.09 6.14 20.99
CA ASP A 146 9.50 7.43 21.57
C ASP A 146 8.34 8.41 21.48
N PRO A 147 7.75 8.82 22.62
CA PRO A 147 6.62 9.77 22.62
C PRO A 147 6.98 11.16 22.09
N LYS A 148 8.27 11.50 22.04
CA LYS A 148 8.75 12.78 21.49
C LYS A 148 8.76 12.76 19.96
N PHE A 149 8.88 11.58 19.34
CA PHE A 149 8.96 11.41 17.90
C PHE A 149 7.97 10.34 17.42
N PRO A 150 6.66 10.58 17.52
CA PRO A 150 5.65 9.58 17.17
C PRO A 150 5.55 9.30 15.66
N ALA A 151 6.16 10.13 14.80
CA ALA A 151 6.07 9.98 13.36
C ALA A 151 7.16 9.07 12.80
N ALA A 152 6.79 8.18 11.88
CA ALA A 152 7.75 7.39 11.13
C ALA A 152 8.59 8.25 10.18
N ASN A 153 9.88 7.96 10.09
CA ASN A 153 10.78 8.57 9.11
C ASN A 153 10.58 7.96 7.72
N GLN A 154 10.87 8.75 6.68
CA GLN A 154 10.78 8.30 5.29
C GLN A 154 12.05 7.54 4.90
N THR A 155 12.13 6.29 5.29
CA THR A 155 13.30 5.44 5.11
C THR A 155 13.04 4.24 4.19
N GLU A 156 14.10 3.62 3.72
CA GLU A 156 14.09 2.45 2.84
C GLU A 156 13.26 1.28 3.39
N ARG A 157 13.13 1.16 4.73
CA ARG A 157 12.41 0.04 5.37
C ARG A 157 10.96 -0.10 4.92
N PHE A 158 10.32 0.99 4.49
CA PHE A 158 8.95 0.98 4.00
C PHE A 158 8.85 0.98 2.48
N LEU A 159 9.99 0.88 1.77
CA LEU A 159 10.03 0.77 0.33
C LEU A 159 9.97 -0.70 -0.06
N GLU A 160 8.87 -1.11 -0.69
CA GLU A 160 8.58 -2.51 -1.00
C GLU A 160 8.45 -2.71 -2.52
N LYS A 161 9.00 -3.81 -3.03
CA LYS A 161 8.88 -4.17 -4.45
C LYS A 161 7.51 -4.77 -4.72
N ARG A 162 6.76 -4.17 -5.66
CA ARG A 162 5.41 -4.57 -6.01
C ARG A 162 5.39 -5.52 -7.21
N ASN A 163 4.96 -6.75 -6.94
CA ASN A 163 4.49 -7.67 -7.96
C ASN A 163 3.08 -8.08 -7.56
N GLU A 164 2.11 -7.94 -8.47
CA GLU A 164 0.71 -8.09 -8.15
C GLU A 164 -0.04 -8.81 -9.26
N PHE A 165 -0.89 -9.75 -8.88
CA PHE A 165 -1.95 -10.31 -9.69
C PHE A 165 -3.29 -9.86 -9.09
N TYR A 166 -4.13 -9.23 -9.89
CA TYR A 166 -5.40 -8.72 -9.45
C TYR A 166 -6.53 -9.18 -10.34
N LEU A 167 -7.46 -9.97 -9.80
CA LEU A 167 -8.74 -10.34 -10.43
C LEU A 167 -9.77 -9.29 -10.03
N SER A 168 -9.94 -8.28 -10.89
CA SER A 168 -10.74 -7.11 -10.60
C SER A 168 -12.24 -7.39 -10.68
N SER A 169 -12.65 -8.27 -11.61
CA SER A 169 -14.05 -8.59 -11.81
C SER A 169 -14.24 -10.04 -12.23
N LEU A 170 -15.36 -10.61 -11.81
CA LEU A 170 -15.81 -11.93 -12.24
C LEU A 170 -17.33 -11.88 -12.39
N GLY A 171 -17.81 -12.11 -13.60
CA GLY A 171 -19.22 -12.06 -13.94
C GLY A 171 -19.74 -13.42 -14.39
N PHE A 172 -20.92 -13.77 -13.93
CA PHE A 172 -21.70 -14.93 -14.39
C PHE A 172 -23.05 -14.43 -14.81
N ALA A 173 -23.55 -14.87 -15.95
CA ALA A 173 -24.92 -14.63 -16.34
C ALA A 173 -25.51 -15.80 -17.10
N TYR A 174 -26.82 -15.91 -17.03
CA TYR A 174 -27.58 -16.88 -17.77
C TYR A 174 -28.73 -16.20 -18.54
N GLU A 175 -28.80 -16.47 -19.82
CA GLU A 175 -29.86 -16.05 -20.67
C GLU A 175 -30.82 -17.23 -20.91
N PHE A 176 -32.04 -17.06 -20.45
CA PHE A 176 -33.09 -18.07 -20.56
C PHE A 176 -33.54 -18.25 -22.00
N LYS A 177 -33.85 -19.49 -22.37
CA LYS A 177 -34.41 -19.79 -23.68
C LYS A 177 -35.75 -19.07 -23.85
N PRO A 178 -36.02 -18.47 -25.02
CA PRO A 178 -37.28 -17.78 -25.27
C PRO A 178 -38.55 -18.62 -25.01
N GLU A 179 -38.43 -19.92 -25.23
CA GLU A 179 -39.55 -20.86 -25.01
C GLU A 179 -39.99 -20.91 -23.54
N TRP A 180 -39.03 -20.73 -22.60
CA TRP A 180 -39.31 -20.79 -21.17
C TRP A 180 -39.92 -19.51 -20.63
N VAL A 181 -39.56 -18.36 -21.21
CA VAL A 181 -39.97 -17.04 -20.70
C VAL A 181 -41.20 -16.47 -21.37
N ARG A 182 -41.60 -17.00 -22.53
CA ARG A 182 -42.84 -16.60 -23.22
C ARG A 182 -44.09 -16.81 -22.37
N HIS A 183 -44.09 -17.80 -21.48
CA HIS A 183 -45.25 -18.08 -20.61
C HIS A 183 -45.49 -16.95 -19.59
N ILE A 184 -44.46 -16.11 -19.31
CA ILE A 184 -44.57 -14.95 -18.44
C ILE A 184 -44.51 -13.62 -19.21
N TRP A 185 -44.88 -13.61 -20.49
CA TRP A 185 -44.97 -12.44 -21.36
C TRP A 185 -43.66 -11.75 -21.66
N LEU A 186 -42.51 -12.45 -21.47
CA LEU A 186 -41.20 -11.94 -21.78
C LEU A 186 -40.67 -12.50 -23.12
N LYS A 187 -40.03 -11.63 -23.91
CA LYS A 187 -39.28 -12.04 -25.10
C LYS A 187 -37.92 -12.57 -24.74
N ARG A 188 -37.31 -12.00 -23.68
CA ARG A 188 -35.96 -12.36 -23.23
C ARG A 188 -35.85 -12.11 -21.73
N LEU A 189 -35.13 -12.98 -21.04
CA LEU A 189 -34.74 -12.80 -19.63
C LEU A 189 -33.29 -13.18 -19.47
N ARG A 190 -32.50 -12.27 -18.93
CA ARG A 190 -31.11 -12.53 -18.53
C ARG A 190 -30.98 -12.23 -17.03
N ILE A 191 -30.37 -13.16 -16.32
CA ILE A 191 -30.02 -13.00 -14.91
C ILE A 191 -28.50 -13.08 -14.80
N GLY A 192 -27.88 -12.19 -14.02
CA GLY A 192 -26.46 -12.15 -13.85
C GLY A 192 -26.04 -11.75 -12.45
N VAL A 193 -24.85 -12.16 -12.07
CA VAL A 193 -24.15 -11.71 -10.87
C VAL A 193 -22.72 -11.31 -11.25
N ASN A 194 -22.31 -10.14 -10.78
CA ASN A 194 -20.95 -9.64 -10.98
C ASN A 194 -20.31 -9.40 -9.62
N PHE A 195 -19.11 -9.91 -9.46
CA PHE A 195 -18.25 -9.69 -8.31
C PHE A 195 -17.17 -8.70 -8.69
N SER A 196 -16.89 -7.76 -7.80
CA SER A 196 -15.77 -6.83 -7.89
C SER A 196 -14.77 -7.06 -6.77
N ASP A 197 -13.51 -6.72 -7.01
CA ASP A 197 -12.41 -6.93 -6.06
C ASP A 197 -12.28 -8.40 -5.59
N VAL A 198 -12.32 -9.33 -6.54
CA VAL A 198 -12.45 -10.77 -6.25
C VAL A 198 -11.23 -11.32 -5.55
N LEU A 199 -10.03 -11.07 -6.11
CA LEU A 199 -8.79 -11.60 -5.58
C LEU A 199 -7.64 -10.65 -5.90
N ARG A 200 -6.80 -10.39 -4.91
CA ARG A 200 -5.54 -9.65 -5.05
C ARG A 200 -4.42 -10.45 -4.39
N LEU A 201 -3.46 -10.87 -5.18
CA LEU A 201 -2.22 -11.50 -4.74
C LEU A 201 -1.10 -10.51 -4.98
N SER A 202 -0.41 -10.06 -3.93
CA SER A 202 0.63 -9.05 -4.02
C SER A 202 1.79 -9.38 -3.09
N THR A 203 3.01 -9.06 -3.53
CA THR A 203 4.20 -9.10 -2.67
C THR A 203 4.16 -8.02 -1.59
N VAL A 204 3.41 -6.92 -1.85
CA VAL A 204 3.19 -5.85 -0.88
C VAL A 204 1.88 -6.11 -0.15
N LYS A 205 1.93 -6.16 1.16
CA LYS A 205 0.73 -6.20 1.97
C LYS A 205 0.13 -4.80 2.03
N PHE A 206 -0.88 -4.54 1.19
CA PHE A 206 -1.60 -3.28 1.21
C PHE A 206 -2.40 -3.15 2.49
N GLU A 207 -1.93 -2.29 3.35
CA GLU A 207 -2.59 -1.93 4.58
C GLU A 207 -3.72 -0.96 4.27
N ARG A 208 -4.96 -1.42 4.37
CA ARG A 208 -6.11 -0.52 4.27
C ARG A 208 -6.30 0.17 5.61
N GLY A 209 -6.42 1.48 5.61
CA GLY A 209 -6.68 2.25 6.82
C GLY A 209 -8.01 1.85 7.46
N THR A 210 -8.13 2.05 8.75
CA THR A 210 -9.36 1.78 9.51
C THR A 210 -10.57 2.59 9.03
N SER A 211 -10.33 3.72 8.36
CA SER A 211 -11.37 4.60 7.82
C SER A 211 -12.09 4.04 6.59
N TYR A 212 -11.46 3.13 5.86
CA TYR A 212 -12.02 2.52 4.65
C TYR A 212 -11.78 1.01 4.68
N PRO A 213 -12.67 0.25 5.34
CA PRO A 213 -12.56 -1.20 5.37
C PRO A 213 -12.70 -1.76 3.95
N TYR A 214 -12.02 -2.88 3.71
CA TYR A 214 -12.12 -3.57 2.44
C TYR A 214 -13.52 -4.15 2.27
N MET A 215 -14.21 -3.72 1.22
CA MET A 215 -15.50 -4.31 0.84
C MET A 215 -15.37 -5.01 -0.51
N ARG A 216 -15.67 -6.29 -0.54
CA ARG A 216 -15.95 -7.00 -1.78
C ARG A 216 -17.38 -6.71 -2.18
N GLY A 217 -17.55 -6.24 -3.42
CA GLY A 217 -18.86 -5.93 -3.96
C GLY A 217 -19.40 -7.08 -4.79
N PHE A 218 -20.71 -7.25 -4.77
CA PHE A 218 -21.42 -8.02 -5.79
C PHE A 218 -22.67 -7.27 -6.25
N ASN A 219 -22.97 -7.40 -7.51
CA ASN A 219 -24.18 -6.84 -8.13
C ASN A 219 -24.98 -7.98 -8.72
N PHE A 220 -26.25 -8.04 -8.38
CA PHE A 220 -27.22 -8.92 -9.02
C PHE A 220 -28.02 -8.15 -10.06
N THR A 221 -28.14 -8.68 -11.26
CA THR A 221 -28.80 -8.02 -12.38
C THR A 221 -29.88 -8.92 -12.94
N ILE A 222 -31.07 -8.39 -13.11
CA ILE A 222 -32.18 -9.03 -13.84
C ILE A 222 -32.54 -8.12 -15.00
N SER A 223 -32.46 -8.62 -16.21
CA SER A 223 -32.77 -7.87 -17.45
C SER A 223 -33.90 -8.54 -18.22
N PRO A 224 -35.19 -8.19 -17.95
CA PRO A 224 -36.31 -8.63 -18.72
C PRO A 224 -36.45 -7.78 -19.99
N THR A 225 -36.90 -8.37 -21.09
CA THR A 225 -37.35 -7.68 -22.32
C THR A 225 -38.75 -8.16 -22.65
N PHE A 226 -39.67 -7.23 -22.84
CA PHE A 226 -41.06 -7.46 -23.14
C PHE A 226 -41.34 -7.42 -24.66
#